data_2a61db75b23efed89e66e642065d0047
#
_entry.id   2a61db75b23efed89e66e642065d0047
#
_cell.length_a   1.000
_cell.length_b   1.000
_cell.length_c   1.000
_cell.angle_alpha   90.00
_cell.angle_beta   90.00
_cell.angle_gamma   90.00
#
_symmetry.space_group_name_H-M   'P 1'
#
loop_
_entity.id
_entity.type
_entity.pdbx_description
1 polymer ?
#
loop_
_entity_poly.entity_id
_entity_poly.type
_entity_poly.pdbx_seq_one_letter_code
_entity_poly.pdbx_strand_id
1 'polypeptide(L)'
;MDQTSPEPIDLSRSQVFRLADLPVRKNPNGSESWNVLHGRLPTGEQIALHASMQPAGTVPNPAHRIEHSEIICLREGALGFQHDGVTEQAAAGDVLFVANGTMHGLRNAGAEPAAYFVLAIGGDVNQQTK
;
A
#
# COMPACT_ATOMS: atom_id res chain seq x y z
N MET A 1 18.11 -14.22 7.35
CA MET A 1 17.63 -14.18 6.91
C MET A 1 17.09 -13.65 6.31
N ASP A 2 16.91 -13.95 6.15
CA ASP A 2 16.48 -13.59 5.30
C ASP A 2 15.43 -12.95 5.19
N GLN A 3 15.31 -12.32 5.02
CA GLN A 3 14.36 -11.48 4.74
C GLN A 3 13.87 -11.58 3.42
N THR A 4 13.85 -12.64 2.93
CA THR A 4 13.35 -12.90 1.63
C THR A 4 11.89 -12.61 1.57
N SER A 5 11.38 -12.37 0.41
CA SER A 5 9.96 -12.24 0.19
C SER A 5 9.27 -13.52 0.59
N PRO A 6 8.09 -13.41 1.19
CA PRO A 6 7.35 -14.63 1.52
C PRO A 6 6.98 -15.38 0.25
N GLU A 7 6.73 -16.65 0.40
CA GLU A 7 6.25 -17.45 -0.70
C GLU A 7 4.93 -16.89 -1.21
N PRO A 8 4.68 -17.00 -2.50
CA PRO A 8 3.40 -16.57 -3.03
C PRO A 8 2.25 -17.32 -2.36
N ILE A 9 1.18 -16.61 -2.11
CA ILE A 9 -0.01 -17.19 -1.49
C ILE A 9 -0.81 -17.90 -2.56
N ASP A 10 -1.43 -19.01 -2.20
CA ASP A 10 -2.34 -19.69 -3.10
C ASP A 10 -3.65 -18.93 -3.12
N LEU A 11 -3.86 -18.15 -4.17
CA LEU A 11 -5.03 -17.29 -4.29
C LEU A 11 -6.19 -17.99 -5.02
N SER A 12 -6.13 -19.31 -5.17
CA SER A 12 -7.27 -20.06 -5.66
C SER A 12 -8.20 -20.52 -4.52
N ARG A 13 -7.82 -20.22 -3.28
CA ARG A 13 -8.57 -20.65 -2.10
C ARG A 13 -9.01 -19.44 -1.30
N SER A 14 -10.24 -19.49 -0.82
CA SER A 14 -10.76 -18.46 0.09
C SER A 14 -10.13 -18.61 1.46
N GLN A 15 -9.76 -17.51 2.09
CA GLN A 15 -9.05 -17.59 3.36
C GLN A 15 -9.08 -16.24 4.04
N VAL A 16 -8.76 -16.21 5.33
CA VAL A 16 -8.68 -14.99 6.12
C VAL A 16 -7.21 -14.73 6.43
N PHE A 17 -6.76 -13.49 6.20
CA PHE A 17 -5.44 -13.06 6.63
C PHE A 17 -5.62 -12.17 7.85
N ARG A 18 -4.97 -12.53 8.95
CA ARG A 18 -5.13 -11.77 10.20
C ARG A 18 -3.96 -10.83 10.34
N LEU A 19 -4.26 -9.54 10.29
CA LEU A 19 -3.22 -8.53 10.33
C LEU A 19 -2.33 -8.68 11.57
N ALA A 20 -2.94 -9.05 12.70
CA ALA A 20 -2.18 -9.19 13.93
C ALA A 20 -1.13 -10.29 13.88
N ASP A 21 -1.27 -11.24 12.95
CA ASP A 21 -0.34 -12.35 12.81
C ASP A 21 0.79 -12.07 11.83
N LEU A 22 0.75 -10.95 11.15
CA LEU A 22 1.74 -10.65 10.12
C LEU A 22 2.91 -9.88 10.70
N PRO A 23 4.12 -10.14 10.20
CA PRO A 23 5.26 -9.37 10.67
C PRO A 23 5.15 -7.91 10.22
N VAL A 24 5.55 -7.00 11.10
CA VAL A 24 5.55 -5.59 10.79
C VAL A 24 6.91 -5.20 10.24
N ARG A 25 6.90 -4.37 9.19
CA ARG A 25 8.12 -3.73 8.70
C ARG A 25 8.12 -2.31 9.23
N LYS A 26 9.16 -1.95 9.97
CA LYS A 26 9.31 -0.60 10.48
C LYS A 26 10.24 0.16 9.59
N ASN A 27 9.81 1.33 9.14
CA ASN A 27 10.57 2.15 8.21
C ASN A 27 11.31 3.26 8.96
N PRO A 28 12.41 3.77 8.39
CA PRO A 28 13.20 4.79 9.10
C PRO A 28 12.43 6.05 9.47
N ASN A 29 11.39 6.39 8.72
CA ASN A 29 10.61 7.59 9.02
C ASN A 29 9.53 7.35 10.08
N GLY A 30 9.48 6.16 10.67
CA GLY A 30 8.50 5.84 11.69
C GLY A 30 7.22 5.21 11.18
N SER A 31 7.04 5.13 9.86
CA SER A 31 5.87 4.45 9.32
C SER A 31 6.05 2.94 9.46
N GLU A 32 4.95 2.22 9.39
CA GLU A 32 4.95 0.78 9.49
C GLU A 32 4.12 0.18 8.37
N SER A 33 4.49 -1.02 7.95
CA SER A 33 3.73 -1.71 6.92
C SER A 33 3.70 -3.20 7.18
N TRP A 34 2.69 -3.86 6.62
CA TRP A 34 2.48 -5.29 6.74
C TRP A 34 2.14 -5.82 5.36
N ASN A 35 2.89 -6.80 4.88
CA ASN A 35 2.54 -7.48 3.63
C ASN A 35 1.44 -8.48 3.94
N VAL A 36 0.28 -8.32 3.30
CA VAL A 36 -0.86 -9.19 3.57
C VAL A 36 -0.85 -10.36 2.61
N LEU A 37 -0.81 -10.09 1.31
CA LEU A 37 -0.80 -11.16 0.31
C LEU A 37 -0.21 -10.62 -1.00
N HIS A 38 0.29 -11.54 -1.81
CA HIS A 38 0.69 -11.21 -3.18
C HIS A 38 0.66 -12.49 -3.99
N GLY A 39 0.49 -12.35 -5.28
CA GLY A 39 0.48 -13.49 -6.17
C GLY A 39 -0.35 -13.23 -7.40
N ARG A 40 -0.70 -14.30 -8.10
CA ARG A 40 -1.49 -14.24 -9.31
C ARG A 40 -2.85 -14.87 -9.04
N LEU A 41 -3.90 -14.19 -9.43
CA LEU A 41 -5.25 -14.76 -9.34
C LEU A 41 -5.43 -15.83 -10.42
N PRO A 42 -6.35 -16.80 -10.23
CA PRO A 42 -6.62 -17.79 -11.27
C PRO A 42 -7.02 -17.17 -12.61
N THR A 43 -7.57 -15.95 -12.59
CA THR A 43 -7.96 -15.26 -13.82
C THR A 43 -6.78 -14.54 -14.46
N GLY A 44 -5.60 -14.58 -13.84
CA GLY A 44 -4.37 -14.10 -14.46
C GLY A 44 -3.79 -12.82 -13.91
N GLU A 45 -4.57 -12.05 -13.14
CA GLU A 45 -4.08 -10.77 -12.64
C GLU A 45 -3.05 -10.98 -11.54
N GLN A 46 -2.01 -10.16 -11.57
CA GLN A 46 -1.04 -10.10 -10.49
C GLN A 46 -1.52 -9.07 -9.49
N ILE A 47 -1.53 -9.41 -8.21
CA ILE A 47 -1.93 -8.47 -7.18
C ILE A 47 -0.98 -8.53 -6.00
N ALA A 48 -0.94 -7.44 -5.24
CA ALA A 48 -0.25 -7.40 -3.95
C ALA A 48 -1.02 -6.46 -3.05
N LEU A 49 -1.26 -6.88 -1.81
CA LEU A 49 -1.99 -6.07 -0.84
C LEU A 49 -1.12 -5.89 0.39
N HIS A 50 -0.95 -4.65 0.80
CA HIS A 50 -0.28 -4.39 2.07
C HIS A 50 -1.07 -3.38 2.88
N ALA A 51 -0.83 -3.36 4.19
CA ALA A 51 -1.38 -2.37 5.09
C ALA A 51 -0.26 -1.42 5.48
N SER A 52 -0.60 -0.17 5.72
CA SER A 52 0.37 0.86 6.11
C SER A 52 -0.18 1.73 7.20
N MET A 53 0.74 2.29 7.98
CA MET A 53 0.40 3.27 9.00
C MET A 53 1.47 4.35 8.99
N GLN A 54 1.05 5.61 8.94
CA GLN A 54 1.96 6.75 9.04
C GLN A 54 1.61 7.55 10.28
N PRO A 55 2.54 7.71 11.22
CA PRO A 55 2.29 8.60 12.36
C PRO A 55 2.08 10.03 11.89
N ALA A 56 1.41 10.83 12.72
CA ALA A 56 1.26 12.24 12.43
C ALA A 56 2.66 12.89 12.39
N GLY A 57 2.84 13.82 11.46
CA GLY A 57 4.12 14.50 11.32
C GLY A 57 5.20 13.70 10.64
N THR A 58 4.86 12.51 10.13
CA THR A 58 5.83 11.66 9.44
C THR A 58 6.30 12.34 8.16
N VAL A 59 7.62 12.30 7.92
CA VAL A 59 8.16 12.75 6.63
C VAL A 59 7.74 11.72 5.59
N PRO A 60 7.01 12.11 4.55
CA PRO A 60 6.54 11.14 3.57
C PRO A 60 7.70 10.62 2.72
N ASN A 61 7.53 9.43 2.19
CA ASN A 61 8.45 8.93 1.19
C ASN A 61 8.36 9.83 -0.04
N PRO A 62 9.44 9.94 -0.80
CA PRO A 62 9.37 10.75 -2.03
C PRO A 62 8.29 10.24 -2.97
N ALA A 63 7.69 11.16 -3.71
CA ALA A 63 6.75 10.77 -4.75
C ALA A 63 7.46 9.85 -5.74
N HIS A 64 6.73 8.89 -6.26
CA HIS A 64 7.31 7.94 -7.22
C HIS A 64 6.27 7.53 -8.25
N ARG A 65 6.77 7.00 -9.36
CA ARG A 65 5.93 6.53 -10.45
C ARG A 65 5.82 5.02 -10.37
N ILE A 66 4.62 4.51 -10.56
CA ILE A 66 4.37 3.08 -10.52
C ILE A 66 4.02 2.58 -11.91
N GLU A 67 4.25 1.28 -12.14
CA GLU A 67 3.92 0.63 -13.40
C GLU A 67 2.80 -0.39 -13.18
N HIS A 68 1.87 -0.03 -12.32
CA HIS A 68 0.68 -0.81 -12.01
C HIS A 68 -0.39 0.18 -11.54
N SER A 69 -1.59 -0.30 -11.26
CA SER A 69 -2.63 0.53 -10.67
C SER A 69 -2.76 0.22 -9.19
N GLU A 70 -3.22 1.17 -8.41
CA GLU A 70 -3.42 0.94 -6.96
C GLU A 70 -4.78 1.44 -6.52
N ILE A 71 -5.37 0.71 -5.59
CA ILE A 71 -6.55 1.15 -4.87
C ILE A 71 -6.15 1.26 -3.42
N ILE A 72 -6.31 2.46 -2.84
CA ILE A 72 -5.91 2.74 -1.47
C ILE A 72 -7.17 3.01 -0.67
N CYS A 73 -7.37 2.23 0.38
CA CYS A 73 -8.55 2.37 1.24
C CYS A 73 -8.11 2.95 2.56
N LEU A 74 -8.49 4.19 2.82
CA LEU A 74 -8.11 4.89 4.05
C LEU A 74 -9.04 4.45 5.17
N ARG A 75 -8.46 3.88 6.23
CA ARG A 75 -9.23 3.35 7.35
C ARG A 75 -9.31 4.31 8.50
N GLU A 76 -8.22 5.04 8.78
CA GLU A 76 -8.15 5.95 9.91
C GLU A 76 -7.33 7.15 9.50
N GLY A 77 -7.66 8.30 10.07
CA GLY A 77 -6.89 9.51 9.86
C GLY A 77 -7.20 10.21 8.56
N ALA A 78 -6.24 10.96 8.07
CA ALA A 78 -6.40 11.77 6.87
C ALA A 78 -5.12 11.71 6.04
N LEU A 79 -5.26 11.72 4.72
CA LEU A 79 -4.12 11.71 3.82
C LEU A 79 -4.23 12.88 2.84
N GLY A 80 -3.07 13.44 2.50
CA GLY A 80 -2.95 14.29 1.33
C GLY A 80 -2.38 13.45 0.21
N PHE A 81 -3.11 13.37 -0.90
CA PHE A 81 -2.75 12.54 -2.04
C PHE A 81 -2.25 13.45 -3.14
N GLN A 82 -0.95 13.37 -3.41
CA GLN A 82 -0.32 14.15 -4.47
C GLN A 82 -0.33 13.35 -5.75
N HIS A 83 -0.86 13.92 -6.82
CA HIS A 83 -0.82 13.29 -8.13
C HIS A 83 -1.10 14.35 -9.20
N ASP A 84 -0.49 14.20 -10.34
CA ASP A 84 -0.75 15.06 -11.50
C ASP A 84 -0.68 16.54 -11.15
N GLY A 85 0.24 16.91 -10.27
CA GLY A 85 0.47 18.32 -9.92
C GLY A 85 -0.49 18.90 -8.92
N VAL A 86 -1.40 18.09 -8.37
CA VAL A 86 -2.38 18.58 -7.37
C VAL A 86 -2.28 17.74 -6.11
N THR A 87 -2.87 18.22 -5.04
CA THR A 87 -3.01 17.45 -3.80
C THR A 87 -4.49 17.40 -3.44
N GLU A 88 -5.03 16.20 -3.34
CA GLU A 88 -6.40 16.01 -2.88
C GLU A 88 -6.39 15.50 -1.46
N GLN A 89 -7.36 15.94 -0.67
CA GLN A 89 -7.49 15.50 0.71
C GLN A 89 -8.42 14.33 0.79
N ALA A 90 -8.06 13.34 1.60
CA ALA A 90 -8.89 12.17 1.81
C ALA A 90 -9.06 11.95 3.31
N ALA A 91 -10.21 11.44 3.70
CA ALA A 91 -10.53 11.14 5.09
C ALA A 91 -10.91 9.68 5.23
N ALA A 92 -10.97 9.20 6.46
CA ALA A 92 -11.28 7.79 6.73
C ALA A 92 -12.57 7.39 6.00
N GLY A 93 -12.52 6.25 5.35
CA GLY A 93 -13.61 5.76 4.51
C GLY A 93 -13.47 6.07 3.04
N ASP A 94 -12.57 6.99 2.69
CA ASP A 94 -12.38 7.34 1.28
C ASP A 94 -11.47 6.34 0.59
N VAL A 95 -11.63 6.26 -0.73
CA VAL A 95 -10.83 5.39 -1.57
C VAL A 95 -10.05 6.25 -2.57
N LEU A 96 -8.74 6.01 -2.65
CA LEU A 96 -7.89 6.70 -3.58
C LEU A 96 -7.52 5.74 -4.70
N PHE A 97 -7.61 6.19 -5.93
CA PHE A 97 -7.20 5.36 -7.06
C PHE A 97 -5.96 5.98 -7.70
N VAL A 98 -4.93 5.17 -7.87
CA VAL A 98 -3.70 5.61 -8.53
C VAL A 98 -3.61 4.90 -9.87
N ALA A 99 -3.71 5.68 -10.95
CA ALA A 99 -3.64 5.11 -12.30
C ALA A 99 -2.21 4.70 -12.62
N ASN A 100 -2.09 3.65 -13.41
CA ASN A 100 -0.79 3.17 -13.89
C ASN A 100 -0.02 4.34 -14.50
N GLY A 101 1.23 4.48 -14.11
CA GLY A 101 2.11 5.52 -14.64
C GLY A 101 2.06 6.85 -13.92
N THR A 102 1.24 6.96 -12.89
CA THR A 102 1.10 8.24 -12.18
C THR A 102 2.25 8.43 -11.19
N MET A 103 2.88 9.60 -11.26
CA MET A 103 3.81 10.03 -10.22
C MET A 103 2.97 10.48 -9.03
N HIS A 104 3.12 9.83 -7.89
CA HIS A 104 2.24 10.12 -6.76
C HIS A 104 2.94 9.99 -5.43
N GLY A 105 2.33 10.56 -4.40
CA GLY A 105 2.81 10.47 -3.03
C GLY A 105 1.66 10.60 -2.05
N LEU A 106 1.88 10.09 -0.85
CA LEU A 106 0.91 10.14 0.23
C LEU A 106 1.55 10.80 1.45
N ARG A 107 0.83 11.72 2.06
CA ARG A 107 1.29 12.39 3.27
C ARG A 107 0.20 12.31 4.32
N ASN A 108 0.58 12.03 5.56
CA ASN A 108 -0.39 12.15 6.66
C ASN A 108 -0.74 13.62 6.84
N ALA A 109 -1.99 13.95 6.60
CA ALA A 109 -2.45 15.34 6.62
C ALA A 109 -3.18 15.70 7.91
N GLY A 110 -3.20 14.80 8.89
CA GLY A 110 -3.94 15.03 10.12
C GLY A 110 -3.07 15.03 11.35
N ALA A 111 -3.72 15.07 12.50
CA ALA A 111 -3.04 15.09 13.80
C ALA A 111 -2.97 13.69 14.42
N GLU A 112 -3.57 12.69 13.78
CA GLU A 112 -3.59 11.32 14.26
C GLU A 112 -2.89 10.42 13.27
N PRO A 113 -2.54 9.19 13.65
CA PRO A 113 -1.98 8.25 12.67
C PRO A 113 -2.95 8.00 11.52
N ALA A 114 -2.41 7.82 10.33
CA ALA A 114 -3.20 7.46 9.16
C ALA A 114 -2.94 5.99 8.87
N ALA A 115 -4.01 5.21 8.74
CA ALA A 115 -3.91 3.77 8.48
C ALA A 115 -4.71 3.43 7.22
N TYR A 116 -4.11 2.67 6.32
CA TYR A 116 -4.74 2.38 5.04
C TYR A 116 -4.24 1.08 4.46
N PHE A 117 -5.04 0.52 3.55
CA PHE A 117 -4.63 -0.63 2.74
C PHE A 117 -4.31 -0.16 1.34
N VAL A 118 -3.33 -0.80 0.73
CA VAL A 118 -2.97 -0.54 -0.67
C VAL A 118 -3.05 -1.86 -1.43
N LEU A 119 -3.94 -1.91 -2.44
CA LEU A 119 -4.05 -3.05 -3.32
C LEU A 119 -3.45 -2.66 -4.67
N ALA A 120 -2.33 -3.29 -5.03
CA ALA A 120 -1.66 -3.05 -6.30
C ALA A 120 -2.09 -4.13 -7.29
N ILE A 121 -2.35 -3.74 -8.53
CA ILE A 121 -2.93 -4.62 -9.53
C ILE A 121 -2.17 -4.51 -10.84
N GLY A 122 -1.71 -5.64 -11.34
CA GLY A 122 -1.15 -5.73 -12.69
C GLY A 122 0.28 -5.27 -12.79
N GLY A 123 0.72 -5.04 -14.02
CA GLY A 123 2.01 -4.46 -14.30
C GLY A 123 3.17 -5.16 -13.60
N ASP A 124 3.95 -4.38 -12.89
CA ASP A 124 5.16 -4.84 -12.24
C ASP A 124 4.96 -5.28 -10.79
N VAL A 125 3.74 -5.44 -10.35
CA VAL A 125 3.42 -5.52 -8.93
C VAL A 125 4.12 -6.69 -8.21
N ASN A 126 4.37 -7.79 -8.89
CA ASN A 126 5.05 -8.93 -8.30
C ASN A 126 6.43 -9.15 -8.88
N GLN A 127 6.98 -8.18 -9.59
CA GLN A 127 8.33 -8.27 -10.13
C GLN A 127 9.26 -7.60 -9.15
N GLN A 128 9.89 -8.40 -8.32
CA GLN A 128 10.72 -7.83 -7.32
C GLN A 128 12.01 -7.42 -7.89
N THR A 129 12.34 -6.24 -7.63
CA THR A 129 13.64 -5.89 -7.98
C THR A 129 14.46 -5.91 -6.79
N LYS A 130 14.81 -6.05 -6.49
CA LYS A 130 15.36 -6.08 -5.40
C LYS A 130 16.06 -5.18 -5.10
#